data_b229f6105793a4f385636638347b97bd
#
_entry.id   b229f6105793a4f385636638347b97bd
#
_cell.length_a   1.000
_cell.length_b   1.000
_cell.length_c   1.000
_cell.angle_alpha   90.00
_cell.angle_beta   90.00
_cell.angle_gamma   90.00
#
_symmetry.space_group_name_H-M   'P 1'
#
loop_
_entity.id
_entity.type
_entity.pdbx_description
1 polymer ?
#
loop_
_entity_poly.entity_id
_entity_poly.type
_entity_poly.pdbx_seq_one_letter_code
_entity_poly.pdbx_strand_id
1 'polypeptide(L)'
;MLPHRNGRRFPAGIDGIYAITRYPLRLCSLVVMQVLSMSVDVVYRIDAADRLCHVNQAWEAFARDNSGGDFGAERVLGHSLWSYVRDLTLAQVYRQIIADARHGRDVRLRFRCDAPRERRLLEMTVRGTGSGVVQFSTHEIGVVARPPEMLFDASTPRAGMPVRVCSWCNRVWAGNRWLEVEQAVERMHLMLSSVLPPLAHAACKPCLDIIMREVAGLAGDRPLYRRDALLFSVGDDADAMLN
;
A
#
# COMPACT_ATOMS: atom_id res chain seq x y z
N MET A 1 6.50 -67.89 -34.63
CA MET A 1 7.47 -67.60 -33.56
C MET A 1 7.27 -66.15 -33.13
N LEU A 2 6.58 -65.95 -32.00
CA LEU A 2 6.50 -64.69 -31.33
C LEU A 2 7.64 -64.63 -30.31
N PRO A 3 8.11 -63.45 -29.97
CA PRO A 3 8.28 -63.17 -28.54
C PRO A 3 7.78 -61.78 -28.08
N HIS A 4 7.12 -61.87 -26.98
CA HIS A 4 7.17 -61.12 -25.74
C HIS A 4 6.90 -59.59 -25.74
N ARG A 5 5.72 -59.31 -25.23
CA ARG A 5 5.31 -58.07 -24.57
C ARG A 5 6.20 -57.75 -23.34
N ASN A 6 6.73 -56.56 -23.29
CA ASN A 6 7.23 -55.98 -22.06
C ASN A 6 6.22 -54.91 -21.56
N GLY A 7 5.42 -55.30 -20.60
CA GLY A 7 4.55 -54.43 -19.85
C GLY A 7 5.38 -53.55 -18.91
N ARG A 8 5.27 -52.22 -19.06
CA ARG A 8 5.67 -51.28 -18.01
C ARG A 8 4.48 -51.06 -17.09
N ARG A 9 4.61 -51.56 -15.88
CA ARG A 9 3.71 -51.26 -14.76
C ARG A 9 3.86 -49.78 -14.36
N PHE A 10 2.75 -49.07 -14.31
CA PHE A 10 2.65 -47.82 -13.58
C PHE A 10 2.56 -48.15 -12.09
N PRO A 11 3.32 -47.45 -11.22
CA PRO A 11 3.09 -47.57 -9.78
C PRO A 11 1.81 -46.82 -9.42
N ALA A 12 0.92 -47.51 -8.75
CA ALA A 12 -0.23 -46.99 -8.06
C ALA A 12 0.22 -46.28 -6.79
N GLY A 13 -0.52 -45.25 -6.40
CA GLY A 13 -0.60 -44.81 -4.99
C GLY A 13 0.13 -43.50 -4.72
N ILE A 14 -0.62 -42.39 -4.84
CA ILE A 14 -0.38 -41.24 -3.99
C ILE A 14 -1.71 -40.91 -3.32
N ASP A 15 -2.03 -41.69 -2.30
CA ASP A 15 -2.97 -41.25 -1.27
C ASP A 15 -2.23 -40.26 -0.39
N GLY A 16 -2.30 -38.99 -0.77
CA GLY A 16 -1.79 -37.86 0.02
C GLY A 16 -2.77 -37.53 1.13
N ILE A 17 -2.54 -38.15 2.27
CA ILE A 17 -3.21 -37.95 3.55
C ILE A 17 -3.14 -36.47 3.92
N TYR A 18 -4.31 -35.81 3.95
CA TYR A 18 -4.51 -34.56 4.68
C TYR A 18 -4.35 -34.85 6.19
N ALA A 19 -3.16 -34.64 6.70
CA ALA A 19 -2.91 -34.62 8.13
C ALA A 19 -3.56 -33.36 8.71
N ILE A 20 -4.80 -33.52 9.18
CA ILE A 20 -5.44 -32.57 10.07
C ILE A 20 -4.70 -32.67 11.40
N THR A 21 -3.74 -31.82 11.63
CA THR A 21 -3.11 -31.64 12.93
C THR A 21 -4.13 -31.00 13.85
N ARG A 22 -4.77 -31.85 14.65
CA ARG A 22 -5.58 -31.46 15.81
C ARG A 22 -4.66 -30.78 16.82
N TYR A 23 -4.76 -29.47 16.97
CA TYR A 23 -4.24 -28.78 18.13
C TYR A 23 -5.17 -29.06 19.32
N PRO A 24 -4.64 -29.53 20.45
CA PRO A 24 -5.46 -29.71 21.64
C PRO A 24 -5.84 -28.35 22.21
N LEU A 25 -7.15 -28.14 22.34
CA LEU A 25 -7.74 -27.07 23.12
C LEU A 25 -7.27 -27.26 24.59
N ARG A 26 -6.26 -26.52 24.99
CA ARG A 26 -6.03 -26.21 26.40
C ARG A 26 -6.45 -24.76 26.61
N LEU A 27 -7.59 -24.66 27.29
CA LEU A 27 -7.96 -23.46 28.03
C LEU A 27 -6.78 -23.14 28.97
N CYS A 28 -6.13 -22.04 28.72
CA CYS A 28 -5.36 -21.38 29.75
C CYS A 28 -5.70 -19.88 29.66
N SER A 29 -6.32 -19.44 30.74
CA SER A 29 -6.68 -18.09 31.17
C SER A 29 -6.05 -16.96 30.39
N LEU A 30 -6.92 -16.14 29.84
CA LEU A 30 -6.94 -14.67 29.86
C LEU A 30 -5.71 -14.03 30.52
N VAL A 31 -4.72 -13.73 29.70
CA VAL A 31 -4.11 -12.44 29.66
C VAL A 31 -4.26 -11.99 28.23
N VAL A 32 -5.34 -11.26 27.97
CA VAL A 32 -5.38 -10.33 26.85
C VAL A 32 -4.32 -9.29 27.16
N MET A 33 -3.06 -9.61 26.88
CA MET A 33 -2.11 -8.58 26.52
C MET A 33 -2.66 -8.00 25.21
N GLN A 34 -3.52 -7.00 25.35
CA GLN A 34 -3.52 -5.91 24.43
C GLN A 34 -2.07 -5.42 24.39
N VAL A 35 -1.29 -6.01 23.52
CA VAL A 35 -0.16 -5.35 22.93
C VAL A 35 -0.84 -4.21 22.16
N LEU A 36 -1.00 -3.08 22.87
CA LEU A 36 -1.02 -1.78 22.23
C LEU A 36 0.27 -1.80 21.41
N SER A 37 0.17 -2.22 20.17
CA SER A 37 1.15 -1.90 19.16
C SER A 37 1.13 -0.38 19.14
N MET A 38 2.00 0.24 19.93
CA MET A 38 2.41 1.60 19.70
C MET A 38 3.12 1.54 18.37
N SER A 39 2.35 1.68 17.31
CA SER A 39 2.91 1.75 15.96
C SER A 39 3.78 2.99 15.95
N VAL A 40 5.09 2.78 16.01
CA VAL A 40 6.04 3.86 15.91
C VAL A 40 5.86 4.48 14.55
N ASP A 41 5.64 5.80 14.50
CA ASP A 41 5.48 6.53 13.24
C ASP A 41 6.66 6.25 12.31
N VAL A 42 6.37 5.98 11.05
CA VAL A 42 7.38 5.97 10.00
C VAL A 42 7.76 7.40 9.69
N VAL A 43 8.99 7.78 9.96
CA VAL A 43 9.46 9.16 9.81
C VAL A 43 10.60 9.23 8.82
N TYR A 44 10.51 10.20 7.89
CA TYR A 44 11.63 10.65 7.09
C TYR A 44 11.68 12.16 6.99
N ARG A 45 12.85 12.70 6.65
CA ARG A 45 13.07 14.13 6.45
C ARG A 45 13.77 14.41 5.13
N ILE A 46 13.42 15.53 4.55
CA ILE A 46 14.15 16.11 3.41
C ILE A 46 14.79 17.42 3.81
N ASP A 47 15.94 17.72 3.24
CA ASP A 47 16.65 18.99 3.41
C ASP A 47 16.05 20.10 2.52
N ALA A 48 16.69 21.28 2.55
CA ALA A 48 16.27 22.42 1.74
C ALA A 48 16.39 22.19 0.21
N ALA A 49 17.18 21.20 -0.21
CA ALA A 49 17.35 20.79 -1.61
C ALA A 49 16.48 19.58 -1.98
N ASP A 50 15.46 19.24 -1.16
CA ASP A 50 14.57 18.10 -1.32
C ASP A 50 15.29 16.74 -1.37
N ARG A 51 16.44 16.60 -0.69
CA ARG A 51 17.14 15.34 -0.55
C ARG A 51 16.78 14.67 0.77
N LEU A 52 16.59 13.36 0.73
CA LEU A 52 16.36 12.57 1.95
C LEU A 52 17.58 12.68 2.85
N CYS A 53 17.42 13.27 4.04
CA CYS A 53 18.48 13.50 5.00
C CYS A 53 18.31 12.72 6.32
N HIS A 54 17.17 12.10 6.52
CA HIS A 54 16.90 11.27 7.70
C HIS A 54 15.78 10.26 7.42
N VAL A 55 15.94 9.05 7.96
CA VAL A 55 14.88 8.05 8.14
C VAL A 55 15.01 7.45 9.54
N ASN A 56 13.91 7.01 10.13
CA ASN A 56 13.94 6.37 11.45
C ASN A 56 13.94 4.83 11.35
N GLN A 57 14.05 4.17 12.50
CA GLN A 57 14.05 2.71 12.56
C GLN A 57 12.74 2.08 12.03
N ALA A 58 11.59 2.75 12.21
CA ALA A 58 10.32 2.27 11.68
C ALA A 58 10.29 2.31 10.15
N TRP A 59 10.96 3.29 9.51
CA TRP A 59 11.18 3.30 8.06
C TRP A 59 11.94 2.06 7.61
N GLU A 60 13.02 1.70 8.30
CA GLU A 60 13.83 0.52 7.96
C GLU A 60 13.03 -0.78 8.07
N ALA A 61 12.23 -0.91 9.13
CA ALA A 61 11.34 -2.06 9.29
C ALA A 61 10.30 -2.10 8.16
N PHE A 62 9.64 -0.98 7.89
CA PHE A 62 8.64 -0.88 6.82
C PHE A 62 9.24 -1.18 5.43
N ALA A 63 10.42 -0.66 5.12
CA ALA A 63 11.11 -0.91 3.86
C ALA A 63 11.42 -2.40 3.68
N ARG A 64 11.92 -3.06 4.71
CA ARG A 64 12.23 -4.49 4.71
C ARG A 64 10.98 -5.33 4.47
N ASP A 65 9.89 -5.00 5.16
CA ASP A 65 8.66 -5.79 5.14
C ASP A 65 7.86 -5.61 3.85
N ASN A 66 8.03 -4.47 3.14
CA ASN A 66 7.20 -4.14 1.97
C ASN A 66 7.96 -4.05 0.64
N SER A 67 9.29 -4.00 0.62
CA SER A 67 10.03 -3.70 -0.63
C SER A 67 11.38 -4.41 -0.74
N GLY A 68 11.67 -5.36 0.15
CA GLY A 68 12.88 -6.17 0.04
C GLY A 68 14.20 -5.39 0.15
N GLY A 69 14.21 -4.26 0.82
CA GLY A 69 15.44 -3.51 1.09
C GLY A 69 15.87 -2.49 0.04
N ASP A 70 15.13 -2.32 -1.07
CA ASP A 70 15.46 -1.31 -2.09
C ASP A 70 15.29 0.14 -1.59
N PHE A 71 14.59 0.33 -0.49
CA PHE A 71 14.33 1.62 0.16
C PHE A 71 14.98 1.73 1.55
N GLY A 72 15.96 0.90 1.88
CA GLY A 72 16.74 1.04 3.11
C GLY A 72 17.51 2.38 3.16
N ALA A 73 17.88 2.83 4.38
CA ALA A 73 18.55 4.11 4.60
C ALA A 73 19.77 4.31 3.71
N GLU A 74 20.61 3.29 3.58
CA GLU A 74 21.83 3.33 2.76
C GLU A 74 21.56 3.67 1.29
N ARG A 75 20.37 3.33 0.79
CA ARG A 75 19.98 3.52 -0.61
C ARG A 75 19.21 4.82 -0.85
N VAL A 76 18.55 5.35 0.18
CA VAL A 76 17.69 6.52 -0.01
C VAL A 76 18.31 7.82 0.48
N LEU A 77 19.17 7.78 1.51
CA LEU A 77 19.78 8.99 2.06
C LEU A 77 20.67 9.69 1.02
N GLY A 78 20.56 11.02 0.97
CA GLY A 78 21.25 11.87 0.00
C GLY A 78 20.59 11.92 -1.38
N HIS A 79 19.65 11.02 -1.68
CA HIS A 79 18.95 11.05 -2.96
C HIS A 79 17.79 12.05 -2.95
N SER A 80 17.50 12.60 -4.11
CA SER A 80 16.35 13.52 -4.27
C SER A 80 15.03 12.79 -4.08
N LEU A 81 14.09 13.39 -3.33
CA LEU A 81 12.71 12.90 -3.22
C LEU A 81 12.07 12.68 -4.60
N TRP A 82 12.41 13.53 -5.57
CA TRP A 82 11.86 13.50 -6.93
C TRP A 82 12.32 12.28 -7.75
N SER A 83 13.34 11.56 -7.30
CA SER A 83 13.72 10.28 -7.90
C SER A 83 12.68 9.18 -7.65
N TYR A 84 11.86 9.35 -6.60
CA TYR A 84 10.83 8.40 -6.18
C TYR A 84 9.41 8.83 -6.58
N VAL A 85 9.17 10.11 -6.82
CA VAL A 85 7.87 10.67 -7.23
C VAL A 85 7.89 10.97 -8.72
N ARG A 86 7.58 9.97 -9.55
CA ARG A 86 7.69 10.05 -11.02
C ARG A 86 6.47 10.63 -11.72
N ASP A 87 5.29 10.49 -11.13
CA ASP A 87 4.06 11.07 -11.69
C ASP A 87 4.09 12.60 -11.52
N LEU A 88 3.90 13.33 -12.62
CA LEU A 88 4.02 14.80 -12.62
C LEU A 88 2.94 15.48 -11.77
N THR A 89 1.73 14.92 -11.74
CA THR A 89 0.63 15.46 -10.94
C THR A 89 0.92 15.28 -9.46
N LEU A 90 1.39 14.09 -9.07
CA LEU A 90 1.80 13.82 -7.69
C LEU A 90 2.97 14.72 -7.29
N ALA A 91 3.95 14.90 -8.16
CA ALA A 91 5.08 15.79 -7.90
C ALA A 91 4.65 17.24 -7.65
N GLN A 92 3.66 17.76 -8.40
CA GLN A 92 3.10 19.09 -8.15
C GLN A 92 2.43 19.18 -6.77
N VAL A 93 1.60 18.19 -6.40
CA VAL A 93 0.97 18.11 -5.09
C VAL A 93 2.01 18.11 -3.97
N TYR A 94 3.03 17.26 -4.06
CA TYR A 94 4.10 17.20 -3.07
C TYR A 94 4.89 18.51 -2.97
N ARG A 95 5.18 19.18 -4.09
CA ARG A 95 5.84 20.50 -4.07
C ARG A 95 5.02 21.53 -3.29
N GLN A 96 3.71 21.56 -3.50
CA GLN A 96 2.83 22.46 -2.75
C GLN A 96 2.83 22.13 -1.25
N ILE A 97 2.67 20.86 -0.89
CA ILE A 97 2.71 20.40 0.52
C ILE A 97 4.03 20.80 1.19
N ILE A 98 5.16 20.57 0.52
CA ILE A 98 6.49 20.90 1.02
C ILE A 98 6.66 22.43 1.17
N ALA A 99 6.19 23.21 0.20
CA ALA A 99 6.22 24.67 0.29
C ALA A 99 5.41 25.17 1.49
N ASP A 100 4.19 24.66 1.69
CA ASP A 100 3.33 25.01 2.82
C ASP A 100 3.98 24.66 4.16
N ALA A 101 4.55 23.46 4.25
CA ALA A 101 5.25 23.03 5.46
C ALA A 101 6.47 23.94 5.77
N ARG A 102 7.23 24.34 4.75
CA ARG A 102 8.35 25.29 4.91
C ARG A 102 7.91 26.68 5.37
N HIS A 103 6.68 27.07 5.01
CA HIS A 103 6.07 28.32 5.49
C HIS A 103 5.35 28.18 6.86
N GLY A 104 5.50 27.05 7.55
CA GLY A 104 4.98 26.81 8.90
C GLY A 104 3.55 26.29 8.94
N ARG A 105 2.98 25.86 7.81
CA ARG A 105 1.66 25.26 7.75
C ARG A 105 1.77 23.73 7.75
N ASP A 106 1.37 23.09 8.84
CA ASP A 106 1.25 21.63 8.90
C ASP A 106 0.18 21.14 7.93
N VAL A 107 0.50 20.12 7.14
CA VAL A 107 -0.44 19.47 6.22
C VAL A 107 -0.68 18.04 6.70
N ARG A 108 -1.94 17.62 6.80
CA ARG A 108 -2.34 16.27 7.16
C ARG A 108 -3.07 15.61 5.99
N LEU A 109 -2.67 14.40 5.66
CA LEU A 109 -3.21 13.65 4.54
C LEU A 109 -3.50 12.22 4.98
N ARG A 110 -4.64 11.68 4.55
CA ARG A 110 -4.98 10.28 4.74
C ARG A 110 -4.90 9.55 3.42
N PHE A 111 -4.36 8.35 3.47
CA PHE A 111 -4.22 7.49 2.29
C PHE A 111 -4.21 6.03 2.66
N ARG A 112 -4.47 5.17 1.68
CA ARG A 112 -4.33 3.72 1.85
C ARG A 112 -2.93 3.27 1.45
N CYS A 113 -2.39 2.32 2.22
CA CYS A 113 -1.18 1.59 1.87
C CYS A 113 -1.43 0.11 2.16
N ASP A 114 -2.15 -0.53 1.26
CA ASP A 114 -2.61 -1.90 1.43
C ASP A 114 -1.46 -2.91 1.31
N ALA A 115 -1.53 -3.95 2.13
CA ALA A 115 -0.74 -5.16 2.00
C ALA A 115 -1.59 -6.26 1.35
N PRO A 116 -0.99 -7.38 0.92
CA PRO A 116 -1.76 -8.47 0.28
C PRO A 116 -2.97 -8.94 1.08
N ARG A 117 -2.87 -8.99 2.41
CA ARG A 117 -3.90 -9.51 3.31
C ARG A 117 -4.62 -8.46 4.14
N GLU A 118 -4.30 -7.18 3.94
CA GLU A 118 -4.78 -6.10 4.78
C GLU A 118 -5.04 -4.84 3.96
N ARG A 119 -6.13 -4.17 4.26
CA ARG A 119 -6.33 -2.77 3.90
C ARG A 119 -5.86 -1.92 5.06
N ARG A 120 -4.91 -1.02 4.81
CA ARG A 120 -4.35 -0.14 5.83
C ARG A 120 -4.64 1.30 5.50
N LEU A 121 -5.24 2.00 6.44
CA LEU A 121 -5.44 3.44 6.38
C LEU A 121 -4.37 4.13 7.21
N LEU A 122 -3.63 5.01 6.57
CA LEU A 122 -2.54 5.77 7.16
C LEU A 122 -2.88 7.26 7.19
N GLU A 123 -2.36 7.95 8.20
CA GLU A 123 -2.35 9.41 8.25
C GLU A 123 -0.90 9.90 8.23
N MET A 124 -0.60 10.79 7.30
CA MET A 124 0.70 11.45 7.16
C MET A 124 0.58 12.91 7.58
N THR A 125 1.45 13.33 8.47
CA THR A 125 1.64 14.74 8.83
C THR A 125 2.94 15.23 8.22
N VAL A 126 2.87 16.37 7.53
CA VAL A 126 4.02 17.03 6.90
C VAL A 126 4.20 18.40 7.56
N ARG A 127 5.40 18.65 8.12
CA ARG A 127 5.70 19.91 8.81
C ARG A 127 7.13 20.36 8.55
N GLY A 128 7.33 21.66 8.56
CA GLY A 128 8.66 22.27 8.59
C GLY A 128 9.28 22.17 9.97
N THR A 129 10.57 21.81 10.04
CA THR A 129 11.33 21.71 11.29
C THR A 129 12.42 22.79 11.41
N GLY A 130 12.40 23.80 10.55
CA GLY A 130 13.39 24.87 10.50
C GLY A 130 14.48 24.61 9.45
N SER A 131 15.23 25.65 9.11
CA SER A 131 16.34 25.59 8.13
C SER A 131 15.98 24.96 6.79
N GLY A 132 14.71 25.06 6.35
CA GLY A 132 14.22 24.45 5.11
C GLY A 132 13.97 22.95 5.15
N VAL A 133 14.24 22.30 6.29
CA VAL A 133 13.98 20.86 6.50
C VAL A 133 12.49 20.62 6.68
N VAL A 134 11.99 19.57 6.01
CA VAL A 134 10.59 19.12 6.11
C VAL A 134 10.55 17.68 6.62
N GLN A 135 9.75 17.45 7.64
CA GLN A 135 9.51 16.11 8.19
C GLN A 135 8.15 15.56 7.74
N PHE A 136 8.18 14.32 7.34
CA PHE A 136 7.01 13.49 7.06
C PHE A 136 6.92 12.43 8.14
N SER A 137 5.79 12.39 8.83
CA SER A 137 5.48 11.38 9.87
C SER A 137 4.20 10.67 9.49
N THR A 138 4.26 9.35 9.37
CA THR A 138 3.12 8.52 8.96
C THR A 138 2.82 7.48 10.02
N HIS A 139 1.57 7.40 10.46
CA HIS A 139 1.09 6.37 11.38
C HIS A 139 -0.15 5.69 10.83
N GLU A 140 -0.38 4.48 11.31
CA GLU A 140 -1.54 3.68 10.95
C GLU A 140 -2.73 4.07 11.82
N ILE A 141 -3.87 4.38 11.19
CA ILE A 141 -5.11 4.77 11.87
C ILE A 141 -6.21 3.73 11.72
N GLY A 142 -6.01 2.70 10.92
CA GLY A 142 -6.94 1.59 10.78
C GLY A 142 -6.43 0.48 9.88
N VAL A 143 -6.75 -0.76 10.26
CA VAL A 143 -6.45 -1.97 9.48
C VAL A 143 -7.70 -2.83 9.38
N VAL A 144 -7.91 -3.42 8.21
CA VAL A 144 -8.96 -4.41 7.97
C VAL A 144 -8.38 -5.58 7.19
N ALA A 145 -8.52 -6.77 7.74
CA ALA A 145 -8.12 -7.99 7.05
C ALA A 145 -8.99 -8.22 5.80
N ARG A 146 -8.38 -8.79 4.75
CA ARG A 146 -9.04 -9.19 3.51
C ARG A 146 -8.48 -10.50 2.97
N PRO A 147 -9.17 -11.16 2.03
CA PRO A 147 -8.59 -12.23 1.23
C PRO A 147 -7.29 -11.77 0.56
N PRO A 148 -6.30 -12.67 0.38
CA PRO A 148 -5.02 -12.30 -0.20
C PRO A 148 -5.15 -11.76 -1.61
N GLU A 149 -4.61 -10.56 -1.85
CA GLU A 149 -4.52 -9.93 -3.16
C GLU A 149 -3.08 -9.90 -3.65
N MET A 150 -2.75 -10.82 -4.54
CA MET A 150 -1.38 -10.98 -5.06
C MET A 150 -0.89 -9.79 -5.87
N LEU A 151 -1.80 -8.93 -6.35
CA LEU A 151 -1.42 -7.72 -7.07
C LEU A 151 -0.57 -6.77 -6.20
N PHE A 152 -0.72 -6.83 -4.87
CA PHE A 152 0.08 -6.03 -3.93
C PHE A 152 1.21 -6.82 -3.27
N ASP A 153 1.41 -8.07 -3.63
CA ASP A 153 2.55 -8.84 -3.15
C ASP A 153 3.81 -8.49 -3.95
N ALA A 154 4.79 -7.89 -3.27
CA ALA A 154 6.06 -7.50 -3.87
C ALA A 154 6.91 -8.69 -4.35
N SER A 155 6.68 -9.89 -3.79
CA SER A 155 7.38 -11.11 -4.17
C SER A 155 6.87 -11.73 -5.46
N THR A 156 5.68 -11.34 -5.92
CA THR A 156 5.09 -11.87 -7.17
C THR A 156 5.87 -11.38 -8.39
N PRO A 157 6.29 -12.27 -9.31
CA PRO A 157 6.97 -11.89 -10.54
C PRO A 157 6.15 -10.90 -11.37
N ARG A 158 6.84 -9.91 -11.95
CA ARG A 158 6.21 -8.82 -12.71
C ARG A 158 6.69 -8.79 -14.14
N ALA A 159 5.75 -8.70 -15.10
CA ALA A 159 6.04 -8.51 -16.52
C ALA A 159 4.86 -7.88 -17.26
N GLY A 160 5.10 -7.40 -18.48
CA GLY A 160 4.08 -6.84 -19.35
C GLY A 160 3.82 -5.36 -19.13
N MET A 161 2.68 -4.90 -19.60
CA MET A 161 2.28 -3.49 -19.51
C MET A 161 1.88 -3.11 -18.08
N PRO A 162 2.37 -1.99 -17.56
CA PRO A 162 2.03 -1.55 -16.21
C PRO A 162 0.54 -1.27 -16.04
N VAL A 163 0.03 -1.62 -14.87
CA VAL A 163 -1.32 -1.27 -14.42
C VAL A 163 -1.25 -0.05 -13.50
N ARG A 164 -2.11 0.93 -13.75
CA ARG A 164 -2.13 2.14 -12.91
C ARG A 164 -2.87 1.89 -11.60
N VAL A 165 -2.22 2.27 -10.51
CA VAL A 165 -2.75 2.21 -9.15
C VAL A 165 -2.75 3.61 -8.56
N CYS A 166 -3.86 3.99 -7.92
CA CYS A 166 -3.94 5.28 -7.24
C CYS A 166 -3.10 5.23 -5.96
N SER A 167 -2.12 6.12 -5.82
CA SER A 167 -1.23 6.22 -4.65
C SER A 167 -1.95 6.63 -3.36
N TRP A 168 -3.20 7.08 -3.44
CA TRP A 168 -3.98 7.50 -2.28
C TRP A 168 -5.02 6.50 -1.82
N CYS A 169 -5.78 5.90 -2.73
CA CYS A 169 -6.85 4.98 -2.36
C CYS A 169 -6.63 3.53 -2.79
N ASN A 170 -5.48 3.23 -3.39
CA ASN A 170 -5.09 1.92 -3.90
C ASN A 170 -6.06 1.30 -4.93
N ARG A 171 -7.02 2.08 -5.46
CA ARG A 171 -7.83 1.64 -6.59
C ARG A 171 -6.98 1.46 -7.83
N VAL A 172 -7.37 0.51 -8.66
CA VAL A 172 -6.69 0.10 -9.88
C VAL A 172 -7.49 0.59 -11.10
N TRP A 173 -6.80 1.13 -12.10
CA TRP A 173 -7.42 1.54 -13.35
C TRP A 173 -7.66 0.34 -14.25
N ALA A 174 -8.92 -0.04 -14.42
CA ALA A 174 -9.36 -1.19 -15.23
C ALA A 174 -9.99 -0.74 -16.56
N GLY A 175 -9.20 -0.06 -17.39
CA GLY A 175 -9.55 0.36 -18.75
C GLY A 175 -10.27 1.70 -18.82
N ASN A 176 -11.38 1.90 -18.11
CA ASN A 176 -12.21 3.12 -18.19
C ASN A 176 -12.62 3.67 -16.82
N ARG A 177 -12.34 2.94 -15.73
CA ARG A 177 -12.71 3.36 -14.37
C ARG A 177 -11.73 2.84 -13.33
N TRP A 178 -11.72 3.51 -12.18
CA TRP A 178 -10.97 3.10 -11.01
C TRP A 178 -11.83 2.13 -10.18
N LEU A 179 -11.31 0.93 -9.94
CA LEU A 179 -11.97 -0.13 -9.18
C LEU A 179 -11.17 -0.48 -7.94
N GLU A 180 -11.82 -1.05 -6.93
CA GLU A 180 -11.11 -1.73 -5.86
C GLU A 180 -10.27 -2.87 -6.45
N VAL A 181 -9.18 -3.22 -5.78
CA VAL A 181 -8.21 -4.17 -6.34
C VAL A 181 -8.84 -5.51 -6.66
N GLU A 182 -9.74 -6.00 -5.81
CA GLU A 182 -10.45 -7.27 -5.99
C GLU A 182 -11.27 -7.27 -7.29
N GLN A 183 -12.05 -6.22 -7.50
CA GLN A 183 -12.85 -6.03 -8.71
C GLN A 183 -11.97 -5.86 -9.97
N ALA A 184 -10.84 -5.17 -9.82
CA ALA A 184 -9.92 -4.96 -10.93
C ALA A 184 -9.22 -6.25 -11.32
N VAL A 185 -8.77 -7.05 -10.36
CA VAL A 185 -8.13 -8.35 -10.57
C VAL A 185 -9.08 -9.31 -11.28
N GLU A 186 -10.35 -9.36 -10.88
CA GLU A 186 -11.39 -10.13 -11.53
C GLU A 186 -11.64 -9.64 -12.96
N ARG A 187 -11.90 -8.34 -13.14
CA ARG A 187 -12.21 -7.72 -14.44
C ARG A 187 -11.07 -7.85 -15.45
N MET A 188 -9.84 -7.81 -15.00
CA MET A 188 -8.64 -7.93 -15.84
C MET A 188 -8.17 -9.38 -15.98
N HIS A 189 -8.88 -10.33 -15.39
CA HIS A 189 -8.56 -11.77 -15.39
C HIS A 189 -7.16 -12.09 -14.85
N LEU A 190 -6.68 -11.34 -13.85
CA LEU A 190 -5.34 -11.51 -13.28
C LEU A 190 -5.24 -12.68 -12.30
N MET A 191 -6.35 -13.24 -11.85
CA MET A 191 -6.38 -14.34 -10.86
C MET A 191 -5.68 -15.63 -11.35
N LEU A 192 -5.64 -15.83 -12.67
CA LEU A 192 -5.08 -17.04 -13.29
C LEU A 192 -3.62 -16.86 -13.74
N SER A 193 -3.05 -15.70 -13.51
CA SER A 193 -1.69 -15.40 -13.97
C SER A 193 -0.66 -15.65 -12.87
N SER A 194 0.37 -16.41 -13.17
CA SER A 194 1.54 -16.57 -12.30
C SER A 194 2.51 -15.38 -12.36
N VAL A 195 2.31 -14.49 -13.35
CA VAL A 195 3.11 -13.26 -13.54
C VAL A 195 2.14 -12.11 -13.66
N LEU A 196 2.26 -11.13 -12.78
CA LEU A 196 1.37 -9.97 -12.71
C LEU A 196 1.99 -8.74 -13.40
N PRO A 197 1.17 -7.77 -13.84
CA PRO A 197 1.69 -6.55 -14.41
C PRO A 197 2.46 -5.72 -13.35
N PRO A 198 3.49 -4.96 -13.76
CA PRO A 198 4.09 -3.95 -12.90
C PRO A 198 3.07 -2.90 -12.48
N LEU A 199 3.27 -2.27 -11.33
CA LEU A 199 2.41 -1.20 -10.84
C LEU A 199 2.99 0.16 -11.25
N ALA A 200 2.15 1.00 -11.84
CA ALA A 200 2.47 2.40 -12.12
C ALA A 200 1.59 3.29 -11.24
N HIS A 201 2.23 4.05 -10.37
CA HIS A 201 1.53 4.92 -9.43
C HIS A 201 1.03 6.20 -10.12
N ALA A 202 -0.22 6.58 -9.82
CA ALA A 202 -0.89 7.76 -10.32
C ALA A 202 -1.84 8.31 -9.24
N ALA A 203 -2.54 9.40 -9.50
CA ALA A 203 -3.66 9.87 -8.67
C ALA A 203 -4.97 9.72 -9.46
N CYS A 204 -6.00 9.14 -8.86
CA CYS A 204 -7.34 9.22 -9.42
C CYS A 204 -7.92 10.63 -9.16
N LYS A 205 -8.82 11.07 -10.05
CA LYS A 205 -9.39 12.43 -9.95
C LYS A 205 -10.06 12.70 -8.60
N PRO A 206 -10.89 11.81 -8.03
CA PRO A 206 -11.49 12.06 -6.72
C PRO A 206 -10.45 12.28 -5.61
N CYS A 207 -9.39 11.47 -5.57
CA CYS A 207 -8.33 11.65 -4.60
C CYS A 207 -7.58 12.96 -4.80
N LEU A 208 -7.26 13.30 -6.05
CA LEU A 208 -6.60 14.55 -6.37
C LEU A 208 -7.42 15.76 -5.90
N ASP A 209 -8.72 15.78 -6.20
CA ASP A 209 -9.63 16.86 -5.80
C ASP A 209 -9.68 17.02 -4.27
N ILE A 210 -9.67 15.90 -3.51
CA ILE A 210 -9.66 15.91 -2.06
C ILE A 210 -8.34 16.47 -1.53
N ILE A 211 -7.21 15.99 -2.03
CA ILE A 211 -5.89 16.42 -1.59
C ILE A 211 -5.69 17.90 -1.88
N MET A 212 -6.10 18.37 -3.04
CA MET A 212 -6.00 19.79 -3.39
C MET A 212 -6.82 20.69 -2.47
N ARG A 213 -7.96 20.21 -1.94
CA ARG A 213 -8.72 20.95 -0.90
C ARG A 213 -7.99 20.98 0.44
N GLU A 214 -7.39 19.86 0.86
CA GLU A 214 -6.56 19.80 2.08
C GLU A 214 -5.38 20.77 1.97
N VAL A 215 -4.66 20.71 0.85
CA VAL A 215 -3.51 21.58 0.58
C VAL A 215 -3.94 23.05 0.53
N ALA A 216 -5.09 23.37 -0.06
CA ALA A 216 -5.61 24.73 -0.10
C ALA A 216 -6.14 25.24 1.27
N GLY A 217 -6.14 24.41 2.33
CA GLY A 217 -6.70 24.76 3.62
C GLY A 217 -8.23 24.89 3.62
N LEU A 218 -8.91 24.36 2.62
CA LEU A 218 -10.37 24.45 2.46
C LEU A 218 -11.12 23.27 3.12
N ALA A 219 -10.40 22.35 3.73
CA ALA A 219 -10.96 21.11 4.24
C ALA A 219 -11.69 21.25 5.59
N GLY A 220 -11.57 22.37 6.29
CA GLY A 220 -12.12 22.53 7.64
C GLY A 220 -11.61 21.45 8.61
N ASP A 221 -12.15 21.43 9.85
CA ASP A 221 -11.74 20.45 10.89
C ASP A 221 -12.21 18.99 10.60
N ARG A 222 -12.98 18.76 9.53
CA ARG A 222 -13.43 17.41 9.18
C ARG A 222 -12.53 16.81 8.10
N PRO A 223 -11.85 15.70 8.39
CA PRO A 223 -11.07 14.99 7.38
C PRO A 223 -11.99 14.59 6.22
N LEU A 224 -11.60 14.94 4.99
CA LEU A 224 -12.36 14.67 3.77
C LEU A 224 -12.56 13.17 3.51
N TYR A 225 -11.70 12.33 4.06
CA TYR A 225 -11.91 10.90 4.07
C TYR A 225 -12.50 10.45 5.41
N ARG A 226 -13.74 9.98 5.39
CA ARG A 226 -14.29 9.21 6.52
C ARG A 226 -13.51 7.91 6.62
N ARG A 227 -13.10 7.56 7.85
CA ARG A 227 -12.36 6.31 8.13
C ARG A 227 -13.05 5.10 7.52
N ASP A 228 -14.38 5.06 7.64
CA ASP A 228 -15.21 3.95 7.19
C ASP A 228 -15.26 3.85 5.65
N ALA A 229 -15.34 4.97 4.93
CA ALA A 229 -15.42 4.98 3.48
C ALA A 229 -14.15 4.48 2.77
N LEU A 230 -12.98 4.62 3.39
CA LEU A 230 -11.73 4.10 2.81
C LEU A 230 -11.49 2.63 3.12
N LEU A 231 -11.93 2.17 4.29
CA LEU A 231 -11.71 0.78 4.72
C LEU A 231 -12.79 -0.18 4.22
N PHE A 232 -14.02 0.31 4.07
CA PHE A 232 -15.20 -0.51 3.79
C PHE A 232 -15.90 -0.14 2.48
N SER A 233 -15.19 0.21 1.41
CA SER A 233 -15.85 0.31 0.11
C SER A 233 -16.40 -1.06 -0.29
N VAL A 234 -17.54 -1.38 0.29
CA VAL A 234 -18.36 -2.54 -0.04
C VAL A 234 -19.37 -2.07 -1.07
N GLY A 235 -19.29 -2.62 -2.29
CA GLY A 235 -20.41 -2.65 -3.25
C GLY A 235 -20.83 -1.30 -3.85
N ASP A 236 -20.74 -1.24 -5.12
CA ASP A 236 -21.60 -0.58 -6.12
C ASP A 236 -21.98 0.92 -6.07
N ASP A 237 -21.66 1.70 -5.04
CA ASP A 237 -22.06 3.11 -4.97
C ASP A 237 -20.88 4.08 -5.09
N ALA A 238 -20.01 3.88 -6.07
CA ALA A 238 -18.99 4.89 -6.40
C ALA A 238 -19.58 6.20 -6.98
N ASP A 239 -20.84 6.18 -7.40
CA ASP A 239 -21.56 7.36 -7.91
C ASP A 239 -22.34 8.13 -6.83
N ALA A 240 -22.55 7.55 -5.64
CA ALA A 240 -23.34 8.19 -4.58
C ALA A 240 -22.54 9.17 -3.70
N MET A 241 -21.22 9.27 -3.87
CA MET A 241 -20.38 10.20 -3.10
C MET A 241 -20.08 11.52 -3.82
N LEU A 242 -20.69 11.77 -4.98
CA LEU A 242 -20.50 12.99 -5.78
C LEU A 242 -21.77 13.88 -5.86
N ASN A 243 -22.80 13.61 -5.04
CA ASN A 243 -23.96 14.52 -4.90
C ASN A 243 -23.95 15.20 -3.52
#